data_bf0f2a7d013bcc55becdcbd8dea80e8d
#
_entry.id   bf0f2a7d013bcc55becdcbd8dea80e8d
#
_cell.length_a   1.000
_cell.length_b   1.000
_cell.length_c   1.000
_cell.angle_alpha   90.00
_cell.angle_beta   90.00
_cell.angle_gamma   90.00
#
_symmetry.space_group_name_H-M   'P 1'
#
loop_
_entity.id
_entity.type
_entity.pdbx_description
1 polymer ?
#
loop_
_entity_poly.entity_id
_entity_poly.type
_entity_poly.pdbx_seq_one_letter_code
_entity_poly.pdbx_strand_id
1 'polypeptide(L)'
;MIPEYFTSEFMAKVAPYLSPLSKKELHDYVKEGEEAIKIRTPQGVSGEEYLALVKGIGDYLKANTGKNFTSDYQKFALSNTITFYSFQLPGGGNLNVFDAGEDGKMVLDTGYGCFYKDCSTMLEKIGIDGFFDTRVVICTHADADHCGASGYFPMMPVMHPTCKAILDAGTRNYGSVNDLELLEKFYTTTINTMSRMNVPDKVIECGTEPIGQRGLFPILEKIQFAGMEFEVWESLGGHIAGQLLLFEPNFGLLFTSDAFINFATLSKARADYCSIADSMIGSVNVDSEIARTERKELTRLAVELDAELKKNGKKLLICCGHGAVSEIDAEGKLVPAAELIHYAAE
;
A
#
# COMPACT_ATOMS: atom_id res chain seq x y z
N MET A 1 -19.81 16.47 25.73
CA MET A 1 -20.43 16.89 24.47
C MET A 1 -21.35 15.78 24.01
N ILE A 2 -22.59 16.07 23.61
CA ILE A 2 -23.47 15.06 22.98
C ILE A 2 -23.07 15.03 21.51
N PRO A 3 -22.63 13.90 20.96
CA PRO A 3 -22.26 13.81 19.55
C PRO A 3 -23.48 14.09 18.66
N GLU A 4 -23.30 14.85 17.60
CA GLU A 4 -24.34 15.18 16.62
C GLU A 4 -24.47 14.07 15.56
N TYR A 5 -23.32 13.58 15.08
CA TYR A 5 -23.21 12.59 14.00
C TYR A 5 -22.87 11.19 14.51
N PHE A 6 -21.86 11.07 15.37
CA PHE A 6 -21.45 9.79 15.98
C PHE A 6 -22.39 9.38 17.12
N THR A 7 -23.68 9.34 16.84
CA THR A 7 -24.73 8.97 17.80
C THR A 7 -24.54 7.53 18.31
N SER A 8 -25.19 7.20 19.43
CA SER A 8 -25.16 5.83 19.96
C SER A 8 -25.68 4.80 18.94
N GLU A 9 -26.63 5.18 18.07
CA GLU A 9 -27.14 4.32 17.01
C GLU A 9 -26.07 4.07 15.93
N PHE A 10 -25.37 5.11 15.47
CA PHE A 10 -24.26 4.94 14.51
C PHE A 10 -23.12 4.13 15.12
N MET A 11 -22.73 4.47 16.35
CA MET A 11 -21.65 3.75 17.04
C MET A 11 -21.96 2.26 17.22
N ALA A 12 -23.22 1.89 17.47
CA ALA A 12 -23.61 0.49 17.52
C ALA A 12 -23.39 -0.24 16.17
N LYS A 13 -23.55 0.46 15.03
CA LYS A 13 -23.32 -0.11 13.69
C LYS A 13 -21.85 -0.35 13.39
N VAL A 14 -20.96 0.49 13.89
CA VAL A 14 -19.51 0.41 13.63
C VAL A 14 -18.71 -0.25 14.77
N ALA A 15 -19.33 -0.49 15.92
CA ALA A 15 -18.67 -1.10 17.09
C ALA A 15 -17.90 -2.40 16.78
N PRO A 16 -18.37 -3.33 15.92
CA PRO A 16 -17.61 -4.54 15.60
C PRO A 16 -16.28 -4.25 14.91
N TYR A 17 -16.18 -3.15 14.16
CA TYR A 17 -14.98 -2.73 13.43
C TYR A 17 -14.00 -2.01 14.35
N LEU A 18 -14.51 -1.25 15.32
CA LEU A 18 -13.75 -0.45 16.28
C LEU A 18 -13.39 -1.21 17.56
N SER A 19 -13.65 -2.51 17.63
CA SER A 19 -13.40 -3.33 18.81
C SER A 19 -11.94 -3.36 19.33
N PRO A 20 -10.89 -3.06 18.53
CA PRO A 20 -9.53 -2.93 19.06
C PRO A 20 -9.31 -1.69 19.93
N LEU A 21 -10.12 -0.63 19.73
CA LEU A 21 -9.94 0.62 20.48
C LEU A 21 -10.33 0.46 21.96
N SER A 22 -9.49 0.97 22.84
CA SER A 22 -9.83 1.15 24.27
C SER A 22 -10.98 2.16 24.44
N LYS A 23 -11.56 2.22 25.62
CA LYS A 23 -12.63 3.21 25.93
C LYS A 23 -12.18 4.66 25.72
N LYS A 24 -10.91 4.95 26.04
CA LYS A 24 -10.35 6.29 25.86
C LYS A 24 -10.20 6.61 24.37
N GLU A 25 -9.58 5.71 23.61
CA GLU A 25 -9.39 5.89 22.17
C GLU A 25 -10.73 5.99 21.44
N LEU A 26 -11.73 5.22 21.85
CA LEU A 26 -13.08 5.32 21.26
C LEU A 26 -13.74 6.69 21.56
N HIS A 27 -13.50 7.26 22.74
CA HIS A 27 -13.97 8.61 23.07
C HIS A 27 -13.28 9.67 22.19
N ASP A 28 -11.96 9.56 22.05
CA ASP A 28 -11.17 10.47 21.21
C ASP A 28 -11.57 10.32 19.73
N TYR A 29 -11.78 9.10 19.25
CA TYR A 29 -12.28 8.80 17.90
C TYR A 29 -13.60 9.48 17.59
N VAL A 30 -14.58 9.40 18.47
CA VAL A 30 -15.89 10.09 18.32
C VAL A 30 -15.69 11.60 18.22
N LYS A 31 -14.87 12.18 19.09
CA LYS A 31 -14.59 13.62 19.10
C LYS A 31 -13.91 14.06 17.79
N GLU A 32 -12.90 13.34 17.35
CA GLU A 32 -12.16 13.63 16.12
C GLU A 32 -13.06 13.46 14.88
N GLY A 33 -13.93 12.45 14.86
CA GLY A 33 -14.91 12.25 13.78
C GLY A 33 -15.93 13.36 13.66
N GLU A 34 -16.46 13.88 14.77
CA GLU A 34 -17.35 15.06 14.77
C GLU A 34 -16.66 16.30 14.18
N GLU A 35 -15.39 16.54 14.53
CA GLU A 35 -14.63 17.66 13.98
C GLU A 35 -14.27 17.43 12.51
N ALA A 36 -13.94 16.19 12.10
CA ALA A 36 -13.68 15.86 10.70
C ALA A 36 -14.88 16.15 9.80
N ILE A 37 -16.09 15.82 10.25
CA ILE A 37 -17.33 16.16 9.52
C ILE A 37 -17.49 17.67 9.37
N LYS A 38 -17.23 18.44 10.43
CA LYS A 38 -17.32 19.91 10.36
C LYS A 38 -16.35 20.52 9.37
N ILE A 39 -15.14 19.93 9.23
CA ILE A 39 -14.14 20.37 8.26
C ILE A 39 -14.58 20.01 6.83
N ARG A 40 -15.15 18.82 6.62
CA ARG A 40 -15.50 18.33 5.28
C ARG A 40 -16.83 18.86 4.76
N THR A 41 -17.79 19.20 5.62
CA THR A 41 -19.10 19.70 5.21
C THR A 41 -19.04 20.95 4.34
N PRO A 42 -18.26 22.00 4.65
CA PRO A 42 -18.09 23.15 3.76
C PRO A 42 -17.42 22.82 2.43
N GLN A 43 -16.76 21.67 2.32
CA GLN A 43 -16.09 21.16 1.11
C GLN A 43 -16.99 20.23 0.30
N GLY A 44 -18.28 20.11 0.66
CA GLY A 44 -19.30 19.40 -0.09
C GLY A 44 -19.54 17.94 0.33
N VAL A 45 -18.96 17.48 1.44
CA VAL A 45 -19.23 16.15 1.99
C VAL A 45 -20.17 16.29 3.19
N SER A 46 -21.42 15.87 3.05
CA SER A 46 -22.39 15.93 4.15
C SER A 46 -22.01 14.99 5.32
N GLY A 47 -22.53 15.28 6.52
CA GLY A 47 -22.28 14.41 7.67
C GLY A 47 -22.78 12.99 7.46
N GLU A 48 -23.92 12.80 6.79
CA GLU A 48 -24.47 11.47 6.46
C GLU A 48 -23.55 10.70 5.48
N GLU A 49 -23.07 11.38 4.44
CA GLU A 49 -22.10 10.81 3.49
C GLU A 49 -20.80 10.42 4.19
N TYR A 50 -20.28 11.29 5.07
CA TYR A 50 -19.07 11.01 5.83
C TYR A 50 -19.21 9.76 6.72
N LEU A 51 -20.33 9.64 7.43
CA LEU A 51 -20.64 8.45 8.23
C LEU A 51 -20.79 7.19 7.36
N ALA A 52 -21.38 7.33 6.18
CA ALA A 52 -21.48 6.24 5.22
C ALA A 52 -20.10 5.75 4.75
N LEU A 53 -19.15 6.68 4.51
CA LEU A 53 -17.75 6.34 4.18
C LEU A 53 -17.09 5.59 5.34
N VAL A 54 -17.18 6.09 6.57
CA VAL A 54 -16.63 5.42 7.76
C VAL A 54 -17.15 4.00 7.90
N LYS A 55 -18.47 3.82 7.81
CA LYS A 55 -19.09 2.49 7.88
C LYS A 55 -18.71 1.62 6.67
N GLY A 56 -18.64 2.23 5.50
CA GLY A 56 -18.29 1.58 4.23
C GLY A 56 -16.93 0.91 4.27
N ILE A 57 -15.93 1.50 4.91
CA ILE A 57 -14.62 0.89 5.11
C ILE A 57 -14.76 -0.45 5.86
N GLY A 58 -15.41 -0.45 7.02
CA GLY A 58 -15.56 -1.66 7.81
C GLY A 58 -16.40 -2.75 7.12
N ASP A 59 -17.50 -2.34 6.47
CA ASP A 59 -18.35 -3.26 5.71
C ASP A 59 -17.59 -3.91 4.55
N TYR A 60 -16.83 -3.12 3.79
CA TYR A 60 -16.07 -3.61 2.65
C TYR A 60 -14.98 -4.60 3.08
N LEU A 61 -14.16 -4.24 4.07
CA LEU A 61 -13.12 -5.13 4.58
C LEU A 61 -13.70 -6.45 5.07
N LYS A 62 -14.78 -6.39 5.87
CA LYS A 62 -15.46 -7.59 6.38
C LYS A 62 -16.08 -8.43 5.26
N ALA A 63 -16.67 -7.80 4.25
CA ALA A 63 -17.29 -8.50 3.14
C ALA A 63 -16.29 -9.25 2.25
N ASN A 64 -15.02 -8.85 2.26
CA ASN A 64 -13.97 -9.39 1.40
C ASN A 64 -12.98 -10.31 2.14
N THR A 65 -13.34 -10.86 3.31
CA THR A 65 -12.53 -11.81 4.08
C THR A 65 -13.06 -13.23 3.99
N GLY A 66 -12.21 -14.23 4.28
CA GLY A 66 -12.56 -15.64 4.36
C GLY A 66 -13.05 -16.18 3.01
N LYS A 67 -14.21 -16.83 2.99
CA LYS A 67 -14.78 -17.43 1.76
C LYS A 67 -15.09 -16.43 0.63
N ASN A 68 -15.16 -15.16 0.95
CA ASN A 68 -15.43 -14.10 -0.03
C ASN A 68 -14.15 -13.40 -0.49
N PHE A 69 -12.99 -13.83 0.01
CA PHE A 69 -11.72 -13.23 -0.39
C PHE A 69 -11.43 -13.55 -1.85
N THR A 70 -11.09 -12.51 -2.62
CA THR A 70 -10.70 -12.62 -4.03
C THR A 70 -9.46 -11.79 -4.29
N SER A 71 -8.66 -12.21 -5.26
CA SER A 71 -7.51 -11.44 -5.74
C SER A 71 -7.35 -11.65 -7.24
N ASP A 72 -6.85 -10.64 -7.93
CA ASP A 72 -6.37 -10.83 -9.30
C ASP A 72 -4.84 -10.73 -9.25
N TYR A 73 -4.15 -11.64 -9.94
CA TYR A 73 -2.69 -11.67 -9.88
C TYR A 73 -2.04 -11.91 -11.23
N GLN A 74 -0.80 -11.52 -11.32
CA GLN A 74 0.08 -11.81 -12.45
C GLN A 74 1.28 -12.60 -11.96
N LYS A 75 1.83 -13.44 -12.85
CA LYS A 75 2.97 -14.34 -12.58
C LYS A 75 4.03 -14.14 -13.64
N PHE A 76 5.28 -13.95 -13.21
CA PHE A 76 6.44 -13.74 -14.06
C PHE A 76 7.56 -14.70 -13.68
N ALA A 77 7.94 -15.59 -14.60
CA ALA A 77 9.14 -16.41 -14.43
C ALA A 77 10.37 -15.54 -14.74
N LEU A 78 11.06 -15.08 -13.70
CA LEU A 78 12.25 -14.23 -13.85
C LEU A 78 13.49 -15.04 -14.22
N SER A 79 13.61 -16.25 -13.66
CA SER A 79 14.66 -17.22 -13.97
C SER A 79 14.13 -18.65 -13.82
N ASN A 80 15.00 -19.64 -13.90
CA ASN A 80 14.64 -21.04 -13.64
C ASN A 80 14.29 -21.30 -12.16
N THR A 81 14.70 -20.42 -11.25
CA THR A 81 14.55 -20.58 -9.79
C THR A 81 13.72 -19.47 -9.16
N ILE A 82 13.47 -18.36 -9.84
CA ILE A 82 12.77 -17.20 -9.26
C ILE A 82 11.49 -16.92 -10.04
N THR A 83 10.38 -16.94 -9.34
CA THR A 83 9.09 -16.48 -9.85
C THR A 83 8.60 -15.28 -9.06
N PHE A 84 8.20 -14.23 -9.77
CA PHE A 84 7.58 -13.04 -9.20
C PHE A 84 6.06 -13.11 -9.36
N TYR A 85 5.34 -12.81 -8.30
CA TYR A 85 3.89 -12.70 -8.27
C TYR A 85 3.49 -11.33 -7.75
N SER A 86 2.53 -10.68 -8.41
CA SER A 86 1.91 -9.45 -7.94
C SER A 86 0.41 -9.65 -7.81
N PHE A 87 -0.12 -9.48 -6.61
CA PHE A 87 -1.52 -9.72 -6.25
C PHE A 87 -2.23 -8.40 -5.96
N GLN A 88 -3.31 -8.12 -6.67
CA GLN A 88 -4.22 -7.02 -6.36
C GLN A 88 -5.18 -7.47 -5.26
N LEU A 89 -4.95 -7.04 -4.04
CA LEU A 89 -5.78 -7.41 -2.90
C LEU A 89 -7.14 -6.70 -2.93
N PRO A 90 -8.15 -7.19 -2.21
CA PRO A 90 -9.42 -6.47 -2.07
C PRO A 90 -9.18 -5.13 -1.36
N GLY A 91 -9.49 -4.03 -2.02
CA GLY A 91 -9.48 -2.70 -1.43
C GLY A 91 -8.16 -2.17 -0.92
N GLY A 92 -7.04 -2.78 -1.28
CA GLY A 92 -5.74 -2.37 -0.78
C GLY A 92 -4.65 -2.42 -1.82
N GLY A 93 -3.45 -2.14 -1.36
CA GLY A 93 -2.23 -2.18 -2.16
C GLY A 93 -1.93 -3.57 -2.71
N ASN A 94 -1.00 -3.62 -3.62
CA ASN A 94 -0.52 -4.88 -4.16
C ASN A 94 0.36 -5.61 -3.13
N LEU A 95 0.15 -6.92 -3.03
CA LEU A 95 1.08 -7.84 -2.36
C LEU A 95 2.01 -8.41 -3.43
N ASN A 96 3.31 -8.19 -3.28
CA ASN A 96 4.31 -8.66 -4.23
C ASN A 96 5.15 -9.75 -3.57
N VAL A 97 5.23 -10.94 -4.19
CA VAL A 97 5.95 -12.11 -3.66
C VAL A 97 6.96 -12.59 -4.68
N PHE A 98 8.21 -12.67 -4.27
CA PHE A 98 9.27 -13.39 -4.99
C PHE A 98 9.44 -14.74 -4.33
N ASP A 99 9.16 -15.79 -5.08
CA ASP A 99 9.43 -17.17 -4.69
C ASP A 99 10.72 -17.65 -5.36
N ALA A 100 11.76 -17.89 -4.57
CA ALA A 100 13.08 -18.27 -5.04
C ALA A 100 13.46 -19.72 -4.64
N GLY A 101 12.47 -20.58 -4.40
CA GLY A 101 12.68 -21.98 -4.07
C GLY A 101 13.47 -22.13 -2.76
N GLU A 102 14.68 -22.75 -2.82
CA GLU A 102 15.51 -22.98 -1.63
C GLU A 102 16.03 -21.69 -0.97
N ASP A 103 16.11 -20.58 -1.71
CA ASP A 103 16.47 -19.27 -1.16
C ASP A 103 15.32 -18.63 -0.39
N GLY A 104 14.13 -19.25 -0.38
CA GLY A 104 12.94 -18.77 0.33
C GLY A 104 12.20 -17.69 -0.43
N LYS A 105 11.51 -16.83 0.31
CA LYS A 105 10.65 -15.79 -0.26
C LYS A 105 11.05 -14.39 0.19
N MET A 106 10.87 -13.42 -0.71
CA MET A 106 10.81 -12.00 -0.37
C MET A 106 9.40 -11.48 -0.60
N VAL A 107 8.88 -10.71 0.33
CA VAL A 107 7.59 -10.06 0.28
C VAL A 107 7.80 -8.54 0.27
N LEU A 108 7.27 -7.87 -0.73
CA LEU A 108 7.25 -6.43 -0.84
C LEU A 108 5.81 -5.95 -0.70
N ASP A 109 5.56 -5.20 0.36
CA ASP A 109 4.27 -4.85 0.94
C ASP A 109 3.46 -6.08 1.40
N THR A 110 2.61 -5.88 2.39
CA THR A 110 2.00 -6.99 3.12
C THR A 110 0.48 -7.00 3.09
N GLY A 111 -0.12 -5.93 2.54
CA GLY A 111 -1.56 -5.74 2.57
C GLY A 111 -2.10 -5.42 3.97
N TYR A 112 -3.42 -5.32 4.07
CA TYR A 112 -4.13 -5.14 5.34
C TYR A 112 -3.97 -6.34 6.28
N GLY A 113 -3.86 -6.08 7.57
CA GLY A 113 -3.76 -7.12 8.60
C GLY A 113 -4.90 -8.14 8.56
N CYS A 114 -6.12 -7.69 8.28
CA CYS A 114 -7.30 -8.55 8.19
C CYS A 114 -7.24 -9.58 7.05
N PHE A 115 -6.40 -9.37 6.04
CA PHE A 115 -6.23 -10.28 4.90
C PHE A 115 -5.05 -11.24 5.01
N TYR A 116 -4.19 -11.11 6.03
CA TYR A 116 -2.96 -11.94 6.15
C TYR A 116 -3.23 -13.43 6.00
N LYS A 117 -4.23 -13.95 6.71
CA LYS A 117 -4.58 -15.37 6.67
C LYS A 117 -5.13 -15.78 5.30
N ASP A 118 -5.95 -14.94 4.70
CA ASP A 118 -6.53 -15.20 3.38
C ASP A 118 -5.45 -15.18 2.29
N CYS A 119 -4.49 -14.25 2.38
CA CYS A 119 -3.32 -14.22 1.50
C CYS A 119 -2.46 -15.48 1.64
N SER A 120 -2.16 -15.92 2.88
CA SER A 120 -1.41 -17.18 3.08
C SER A 120 -2.12 -18.37 2.45
N THR A 121 -3.43 -18.50 2.69
CA THR A 121 -4.24 -19.58 2.10
C THR A 121 -4.29 -19.49 0.57
N MET A 122 -4.37 -18.29 0.01
CA MET A 122 -4.31 -18.08 -1.44
C MET A 122 -2.99 -18.58 -2.01
N LEU A 123 -1.87 -18.20 -1.40
CA LEU A 123 -0.54 -18.64 -1.84
C LEU A 123 -0.43 -20.18 -1.83
N GLU A 124 -0.89 -20.84 -0.76
CA GLU A 124 -0.92 -22.30 -0.68
C GLU A 124 -1.75 -22.93 -1.82
N LYS A 125 -2.92 -22.38 -2.11
CA LYS A 125 -3.80 -22.90 -3.18
C LYS A 125 -3.25 -22.73 -4.60
N ILE A 126 -2.42 -21.72 -4.83
CA ILE A 126 -1.75 -21.54 -6.14
C ILE A 126 -0.39 -22.25 -6.24
N GLY A 127 -0.03 -23.05 -5.23
CA GLY A 127 1.16 -23.88 -5.23
C GLY A 127 2.42 -23.23 -4.67
N ILE A 128 2.24 -22.11 -3.92
CA ILE A 128 3.30 -21.48 -3.12
C ILE A 128 3.01 -21.87 -1.66
N ASP A 129 4.02 -22.25 -0.90
CA ASP A 129 3.88 -22.73 0.49
C ASP A 129 3.54 -21.56 1.47
N GLY A 130 2.44 -20.86 1.22
CA GLY A 130 2.00 -19.70 1.97
C GLY A 130 3.10 -18.65 2.17
N PHE A 131 3.15 -18.07 3.35
CA PHE A 131 4.28 -17.21 3.78
C PHE A 131 5.39 -17.99 4.49
N PHE A 132 5.33 -19.31 4.47
CA PHE A 132 6.40 -20.13 5.02
C PHE A 132 7.72 -19.84 4.32
N ASP A 133 8.82 -19.85 5.07
CA ASP A 133 10.17 -19.54 4.60
C ASP A 133 10.34 -18.15 3.93
N THR A 134 9.53 -17.17 4.35
CA THR A 134 9.79 -15.77 4.01
C THR A 134 11.07 -15.34 4.72
N ARG A 135 12.02 -14.78 3.97
CA ARG A 135 13.35 -14.35 4.45
C ARG A 135 13.45 -12.83 4.57
N VAL A 136 12.78 -12.12 3.66
CA VAL A 136 12.81 -10.67 3.59
C VAL A 136 11.38 -10.15 3.46
N VAL A 137 11.05 -9.14 4.27
CA VAL A 137 9.83 -8.34 4.14
C VAL A 137 10.24 -6.88 4.00
N ILE A 138 9.74 -6.21 2.99
CA ILE A 138 9.97 -4.78 2.78
C ILE A 138 8.61 -4.10 2.77
N CYS A 139 8.43 -3.05 3.59
CA CYS A 139 7.25 -2.20 3.57
C CYS A 139 7.62 -0.87 2.93
N THR A 140 6.94 -0.52 1.84
CA THR A 140 7.28 0.68 1.07
C THR A 140 6.92 1.96 1.79
N HIS A 141 5.80 1.98 2.53
CA HIS A 141 5.35 3.15 3.28
C HIS A 141 4.36 2.79 4.42
N ALA A 142 3.91 3.79 5.16
CA ALA A 142 3.18 3.63 6.40
C ALA A 142 1.67 3.36 6.26
N ASP A 143 1.13 3.30 5.04
CA ASP A 143 -0.30 3.03 4.86
C ASP A 143 -0.63 1.58 5.18
N ALA A 144 -1.80 1.38 5.80
CA ALA A 144 -2.21 0.09 6.34
C ALA A 144 -2.33 -1.01 5.28
N ASP A 145 -2.63 -0.67 4.04
CA ASP A 145 -2.71 -1.61 2.92
C ASP A 145 -1.36 -2.00 2.33
N HIS A 146 -0.28 -1.38 2.79
CA HIS A 146 1.10 -1.73 2.41
C HIS A 146 1.86 -2.40 3.56
N CYS A 147 1.76 -1.88 4.78
CA CYS A 147 2.52 -2.43 5.92
C CYS A 147 1.64 -3.12 6.98
N GLY A 148 0.31 -3.15 6.79
CA GLY A 148 -0.66 -3.51 7.82
C GLY A 148 -0.60 -4.95 8.33
N ALA A 149 -0.02 -5.88 7.57
CA ALA A 149 0.15 -7.26 8.01
C ALA A 149 1.60 -7.59 8.41
N SER A 150 2.53 -6.63 8.41
CA SER A 150 3.96 -6.88 8.61
C SER A 150 4.30 -7.54 9.95
N GLY A 151 3.53 -7.30 11.00
CA GLY A 151 3.73 -7.89 12.32
C GLY A 151 3.34 -9.37 12.44
N TYR A 152 2.70 -9.94 11.43
CA TYR A 152 2.43 -11.38 11.40
C TYR A 152 3.61 -12.19 10.87
N PHE A 153 4.60 -11.55 10.25
CA PHE A 153 5.81 -12.22 9.78
C PHE A 153 6.81 -12.42 10.92
N PRO A 154 7.55 -13.54 10.96
CA PRO A 154 8.49 -13.81 12.05
C PRO A 154 9.79 -12.99 11.97
N MET A 155 10.06 -12.31 10.85
CA MET A 155 11.22 -11.42 10.68
C MET A 155 10.79 -9.96 10.81
N MET A 156 11.74 -9.10 11.16
CA MET A 156 11.53 -7.65 11.16
C MET A 156 11.44 -7.14 9.72
N PRO A 157 10.40 -6.37 9.37
CA PRO A 157 10.32 -5.74 8.05
C PRO A 157 11.37 -4.64 7.90
N VAL A 158 11.86 -4.47 6.67
CA VAL A 158 12.66 -3.32 6.27
C VAL A 158 11.71 -2.18 5.92
N MET A 159 11.95 -0.96 6.43
CA MET A 159 11.20 0.24 6.07
C MET A 159 12.02 1.50 6.31
N HIS A 160 11.58 2.62 5.75
CA HIS A 160 12.21 3.91 5.99
C HIS A 160 11.99 4.35 7.47
N PRO A 161 12.98 5.00 8.14
CA PRO A 161 12.80 5.49 9.51
C PRO A 161 11.60 6.43 9.67
N THR A 162 11.33 7.30 8.69
CA THR A 162 10.15 8.17 8.70
C THR A 162 8.84 7.37 8.62
N CYS A 163 8.80 6.27 7.86
CA CYS A 163 7.67 5.34 7.83
C CYS A 163 7.40 4.80 9.25
N LYS A 164 8.43 4.34 9.96
CA LYS A 164 8.30 3.88 11.36
C LYS A 164 7.81 5.00 12.28
N ALA A 165 8.33 6.23 12.12
CA ALA A 165 7.91 7.36 12.92
C ALA A 165 6.42 7.74 12.69
N ILE A 166 5.93 7.65 11.44
CA ILE A 166 4.50 7.83 11.10
C ILE A 166 3.64 6.78 11.78
N LEU A 167 4.07 5.51 11.74
CA LEU A 167 3.38 4.41 12.41
C LEU A 167 3.28 4.62 13.92
N ASP A 168 4.36 5.09 14.55
CA ASP A 168 4.39 5.38 15.99
C ASP A 168 3.54 6.59 16.35
N ALA A 169 3.49 7.60 15.49
CA ALA A 169 2.65 8.79 15.68
C ALA A 169 1.16 8.53 15.42
N GLY A 170 0.83 7.50 14.64
CA GLY A 170 -0.55 7.15 14.29
C GLY A 170 -1.24 8.19 13.40
N THR A 171 -0.47 8.92 12.58
CA THR A 171 -1.00 9.91 11.62
C THR A 171 -0.11 10.02 10.38
N ARG A 172 -0.72 9.93 9.19
CA ARG A 172 -0.04 10.09 7.90
C ARG A 172 0.55 11.50 7.71
N ASN A 173 0.02 12.48 8.42
CA ASN A 173 0.50 13.88 8.36
C ASN A 173 1.83 14.11 9.06
N TYR A 174 2.37 13.14 9.78
CA TYR A 174 3.65 13.25 10.48
C TYR A 174 4.78 13.60 9.50
N GLY A 175 5.50 14.69 9.82
CA GLY A 175 6.61 15.16 8.99
C GLY A 175 6.19 15.86 7.69
N SER A 176 4.90 16.10 7.44
CA SER A 176 4.40 16.81 6.27
C SER A 176 4.08 18.29 6.55
N VAL A 177 3.87 19.05 5.49
CA VAL A 177 3.44 20.46 5.55
C VAL A 177 1.94 20.65 5.42
N ASN A 178 1.16 19.56 5.45
CA ASN A 178 -0.30 19.60 5.32
C ASN A 178 -0.94 20.09 6.61
N ASP A 179 -1.84 21.07 6.50
CA ASP A 179 -2.57 21.66 7.64
C ASP A 179 -3.77 20.82 8.12
N LEU A 180 -4.07 19.70 7.42
CA LEU A 180 -5.25 18.87 7.70
C LEU A 180 -4.95 17.72 8.67
N GLU A 181 -4.09 17.93 9.65
CA GLU A 181 -3.63 16.93 10.61
C GLU A 181 -4.78 16.13 11.24
N LEU A 182 -5.88 16.77 11.60
CA LEU A 182 -7.03 16.11 12.21
C LEU A 182 -7.71 15.13 11.25
N LEU A 183 -7.88 15.49 9.99
CA LEU A 183 -8.46 14.59 8.97
C LEU A 183 -7.57 13.38 8.74
N GLU A 184 -6.27 13.62 8.56
CA GLU A 184 -5.28 12.55 8.38
C GLU A 184 -5.24 11.61 9.59
N LYS A 185 -5.25 12.15 10.81
CA LYS A 185 -5.26 11.34 12.03
C LYS A 185 -6.54 10.52 12.15
N PHE A 186 -7.70 11.11 11.93
CA PHE A 186 -8.98 10.41 12.02
C PHE A 186 -9.07 9.30 10.96
N TYR A 187 -8.66 9.58 9.72
CA TYR A 187 -8.61 8.59 8.65
C TYR A 187 -7.65 7.45 9.01
N THR A 188 -6.42 7.77 9.42
CA THR A 188 -5.40 6.79 9.82
C THR A 188 -5.91 5.90 10.95
N THR A 189 -6.51 6.49 12.00
CA THR A 189 -7.10 5.71 13.10
C THR A 189 -8.22 4.79 12.60
N THR A 190 -9.06 5.28 11.70
CA THR A 190 -10.17 4.50 11.14
C THR A 190 -9.65 3.30 10.35
N ILE A 191 -8.76 3.54 9.38
CA ILE A 191 -8.29 2.49 8.49
C ILE A 191 -7.41 1.47 9.22
N ASN A 192 -6.49 1.91 10.09
CA ASN A 192 -5.63 1.02 10.86
C ASN A 192 -6.43 0.11 11.79
N THR A 193 -7.45 0.67 12.47
CA THR A 193 -8.29 -0.10 13.39
C THR A 193 -9.16 -1.12 12.65
N MET A 194 -9.86 -0.68 11.60
CA MET A 194 -10.81 -1.51 10.88
C MET A 194 -10.13 -2.59 10.04
N SER A 195 -8.94 -2.31 9.50
CA SER A 195 -8.12 -3.26 8.75
C SER A 195 -7.34 -4.24 9.62
N ARG A 196 -7.44 -4.11 10.95
CA ARG A 196 -6.67 -4.96 11.89
C ARG A 196 -5.16 -4.85 11.67
N MET A 197 -4.69 -3.62 11.45
CA MET A 197 -3.29 -3.35 11.26
C MET A 197 -2.47 -3.93 12.42
N ASN A 198 -1.41 -4.65 12.06
CA ASN A 198 -0.44 -5.23 12.98
C ASN A 198 0.95 -4.98 12.43
N VAL A 199 1.68 -4.09 13.08
CA VAL A 199 3.06 -3.73 12.73
C VAL A 199 3.94 -3.98 13.94
N PRO A 200 5.13 -4.57 13.79
CA PRO A 200 5.99 -4.86 14.94
C PRO A 200 6.61 -3.58 15.50
N ASP A 201 6.88 -3.58 16.81
CA ASP A 201 7.56 -2.46 17.50
C ASP A 201 8.97 -2.21 16.93
N LYS A 202 9.65 -3.28 16.48
CA LYS A 202 11.00 -3.24 15.94
C LYS A 202 10.99 -3.54 14.44
N VAL A 203 11.72 -2.73 13.70
CA VAL A 203 11.91 -2.85 12.24
C VAL A 203 13.40 -2.77 11.91
N ILE A 204 13.77 -3.13 10.70
CA ILE A 204 15.07 -2.81 10.13
C ILE A 204 14.91 -1.50 9.39
N GLU A 205 15.52 -0.46 9.88
CA GLU A 205 15.51 0.85 9.21
C GLU A 205 16.49 0.83 8.05
N CYS A 206 16.03 1.25 6.85
CA CYS A 206 16.93 1.45 5.72
C CYS A 206 17.85 2.65 5.97
N GLY A 207 18.98 2.73 5.21
CA GLY A 207 19.85 3.88 5.24
C GLY A 207 19.12 5.17 4.85
N THR A 208 19.60 6.31 5.34
CA THR A 208 19.07 7.65 4.99
C THR A 208 20.08 8.51 4.26
N GLU A 209 21.35 8.09 4.25
CA GLU A 209 22.41 8.79 3.52
C GLU A 209 22.47 8.28 2.08
N PRO A 210 22.30 9.14 1.06
CA PRO A 210 22.31 8.71 -0.33
C PRO A 210 23.66 8.10 -0.76
N ILE A 211 23.60 6.90 -1.35
CA ILE A 211 24.75 6.23 -1.98
C ILE A 211 24.79 6.45 -3.50
N GLY A 212 23.77 7.08 -4.06
CA GLY A 212 23.60 7.37 -5.48
C GLY A 212 22.30 8.11 -5.75
N GLN A 213 21.95 8.25 -7.03
CA GLN A 213 20.75 8.97 -7.43
C GLN A 213 20.18 8.44 -8.75
N ARG A 214 18.84 8.42 -8.88
CA ARG A 214 18.10 8.20 -10.12
C ARG A 214 17.14 9.36 -10.35
N GLY A 215 17.48 10.25 -11.30
CA GLY A 215 16.71 11.48 -11.50
C GLY A 215 16.63 12.29 -10.21
N LEU A 216 15.41 12.54 -9.72
CA LEU A 216 15.18 13.25 -8.45
C LEU A 216 15.24 12.34 -7.21
N PHE A 217 15.33 11.01 -7.37
CA PHE A 217 15.24 10.05 -6.26
C PHE A 217 16.61 9.67 -5.72
N PRO A 218 16.95 9.93 -4.44
CA PRO A 218 18.14 9.40 -3.81
C PRO A 218 18.09 7.87 -3.73
N ILE A 219 19.21 7.20 -4.00
CA ILE A 219 19.39 5.77 -3.72
C ILE A 219 19.97 5.67 -2.31
N LEU A 220 19.22 5.07 -1.39
CA LEU A 220 19.58 4.98 0.02
C LEU A 220 20.45 3.76 0.32
N GLU A 221 20.10 2.63 -0.28
CA GLU A 221 20.82 1.37 -0.09
C GLU A 221 20.52 0.38 -1.21
N LYS A 222 21.14 -0.80 -1.14
CA LYS A 222 20.86 -1.94 -2.00
C LYS A 222 20.51 -3.17 -1.17
N ILE A 223 19.39 -3.79 -1.48
CA ILE A 223 18.94 -5.02 -0.82
C ILE A 223 19.22 -6.20 -1.74
N GLN A 224 19.85 -7.25 -1.20
CA GLN A 224 20.15 -8.48 -1.92
C GLN A 224 19.13 -9.55 -1.57
N PHE A 225 18.60 -10.25 -2.58
CA PHE A 225 17.78 -11.45 -2.39
C PHE A 225 17.95 -12.40 -3.57
N ALA A 226 18.29 -13.66 -3.31
CA ALA A 226 18.40 -14.75 -4.30
C ALA A 226 19.15 -14.35 -5.60
N GLY A 227 20.23 -13.58 -5.47
CA GLY A 227 21.03 -13.09 -6.60
C GLY A 227 20.47 -11.84 -7.31
N MET A 228 19.30 -11.34 -6.92
CA MET A 228 18.78 -10.02 -7.31
C MET A 228 19.39 -8.94 -6.43
N GLU A 229 19.55 -7.73 -6.98
CA GLU A 229 19.98 -6.54 -6.27
C GLU A 229 18.95 -5.42 -6.49
N PHE A 230 18.23 -5.04 -5.45
CA PHE A 230 17.25 -3.96 -5.48
C PHE A 230 17.90 -2.65 -5.03
N GLU A 231 17.95 -1.64 -5.89
CA GLU A 231 18.17 -0.28 -5.47
C GLU A 231 16.94 0.21 -4.70
N VAL A 232 17.13 0.71 -3.49
CA VAL A 232 16.07 1.31 -2.67
C VAL A 232 16.17 2.82 -2.82
N TRP A 233 15.17 3.45 -3.39
CA TRP A 233 15.12 4.89 -3.62
C TRP A 233 14.17 5.55 -2.63
N GLU A 234 14.50 6.75 -2.18
CA GLU A 234 13.58 7.56 -1.40
C GLU A 234 12.66 8.35 -2.35
N SER A 235 11.35 8.25 -2.12
CA SER A 235 10.32 9.06 -2.76
C SER A 235 10.46 10.53 -2.32
N LEU A 236 9.91 11.45 -3.11
CA LEU A 236 9.87 12.87 -2.73
C LEU A 236 8.86 13.15 -1.59
N GLY A 237 8.10 12.14 -1.17
CA GLY A 237 7.16 12.25 -0.07
C GLY A 237 5.81 12.85 -0.45
N GLY A 238 5.47 12.89 -1.74
CA GLY A 238 4.22 13.48 -2.19
C GLY A 238 2.98 12.70 -1.76
N HIS A 239 3.03 11.38 -1.84
CA HIS A 239 1.97 10.52 -1.31
C HIS A 239 2.03 10.49 0.23
N ILE A 240 3.18 10.12 0.75
CA ILE A 240 3.47 10.10 2.19
C ILE A 240 4.99 10.18 2.40
N ALA A 241 5.43 10.85 3.46
CA ALA A 241 6.85 10.95 3.79
C ALA A 241 7.46 9.58 4.11
N GLY A 242 8.71 9.35 3.70
CA GLY A 242 9.43 8.10 3.92
C GLY A 242 8.94 6.93 3.04
N GLN A 243 8.20 7.21 1.96
CA GLN A 243 7.85 6.20 0.98
C GLN A 243 9.10 5.76 0.20
N LEU A 244 9.24 4.45 0.01
CA LEU A 244 10.32 3.81 -0.75
C LEU A 244 9.83 3.38 -2.13
N LEU A 245 10.70 3.56 -3.12
CA LEU A 245 10.59 2.98 -4.46
C LEU A 245 11.72 1.95 -4.61
N LEU A 246 11.53 0.91 -5.41
CA LEU A 246 12.57 -0.08 -5.62
C LEU A 246 12.81 -0.32 -7.10
N PHE A 247 14.08 -0.49 -7.48
CA PHE A 247 14.45 -0.87 -8.85
C PHE A 247 15.40 -2.05 -8.86
N GLU A 248 15.02 -3.10 -9.58
CA GLU A 248 15.86 -4.26 -9.84
C GLU A 248 16.28 -4.25 -11.32
N PRO A 249 17.56 -3.93 -11.63
CA PRO A 249 17.99 -3.65 -13.00
C PRO A 249 18.16 -4.90 -13.86
N ASN A 250 18.41 -6.09 -13.26
CA ASN A 250 18.68 -7.30 -14.03
C ASN A 250 17.44 -7.86 -14.71
N PHE A 251 16.29 -7.78 -14.06
CA PHE A 251 14.99 -8.21 -14.62
C PHE A 251 14.12 -7.03 -15.05
N GLY A 252 14.56 -5.79 -14.78
CA GLY A 252 13.84 -4.58 -15.14
C GLY A 252 12.55 -4.38 -14.35
N LEU A 253 12.60 -4.55 -13.02
CA LEU A 253 11.43 -4.37 -12.14
C LEU A 253 11.50 -3.00 -11.47
N LEU A 254 10.53 -2.13 -11.71
CA LEU A 254 10.38 -0.84 -11.05
C LEU A 254 9.12 -0.83 -10.17
N PHE A 255 9.31 -0.84 -8.86
CA PHE A 255 8.23 -0.70 -7.88
C PHE A 255 8.07 0.76 -7.52
N THR A 256 6.92 1.32 -7.85
CA THR A 256 6.65 2.75 -7.69
C THR A 256 5.87 3.08 -6.44
N SER A 257 5.48 2.07 -5.66
CA SER A 257 4.61 2.27 -4.52
C SER A 257 3.38 3.11 -4.91
N ASP A 258 2.84 3.91 -4.01
CA ASP A 258 1.70 4.79 -4.29
C ASP A 258 2.06 6.15 -4.90
N ALA A 259 3.34 6.38 -5.23
CA ALA A 259 3.69 7.46 -6.14
C ALA A 259 3.03 7.30 -7.51
N PHE A 260 2.71 6.05 -7.90
CA PHE A 260 1.99 5.73 -9.13
C PHE A 260 0.96 4.61 -8.89
N ILE A 261 -0.33 4.93 -9.07
CA ILE A 261 -1.46 4.01 -8.95
C ILE A 261 -2.09 3.79 -10.32
N ASN A 262 -2.19 2.53 -10.77
CA ASN A 262 -2.77 2.20 -12.07
C ASN A 262 -4.27 1.90 -11.94
N PHE A 263 -5.09 2.93 -11.71
CA PHE A 263 -6.54 2.81 -11.58
C PHE A 263 -7.22 2.14 -12.78
N ALA A 264 -6.66 2.29 -13.99
CA ALA A 264 -7.25 1.73 -15.21
C ALA A 264 -7.32 0.20 -15.22
N THR A 265 -6.52 -0.46 -14.37
CA THR A 265 -6.45 -1.92 -14.28
C THR A 265 -7.10 -2.47 -13.00
N LEU A 266 -7.64 -1.61 -12.15
CA LEU A 266 -8.41 -2.02 -10.97
C LEU A 266 -9.84 -2.41 -11.36
N SER A 267 -10.41 -3.38 -10.67
CA SER A 267 -11.86 -3.60 -10.71
C SER A 267 -12.60 -2.38 -10.16
N LYS A 268 -13.85 -2.17 -10.61
CA LYS A 268 -14.65 -1.04 -10.10
C LYS A 268 -14.74 -1.04 -8.57
N ALA A 269 -14.92 -2.20 -7.95
CA ALA A 269 -15.04 -2.29 -6.49
C ALA A 269 -13.76 -1.85 -5.77
N ARG A 270 -12.56 -2.22 -6.30
CA ARG A 270 -11.28 -1.77 -5.76
C ARG A 270 -11.07 -0.28 -5.96
N ALA A 271 -11.37 0.23 -7.16
CA ALA A 271 -11.26 1.66 -7.46
C ALA A 271 -12.18 2.51 -6.57
N ASP A 272 -13.44 2.09 -6.41
CA ASP A 272 -14.40 2.78 -5.54
C ASP A 272 -13.91 2.81 -4.08
N TYR A 273 -13.36 1.71 -3.57
CA TYR A 273 -12.82 1.66 -2.21
C TYR A 273 -11.60 2.55 -2.03
N CYS A 274 -10.64 2.52 -2.96
CA CYS A 274 -9.46 3.40 -2.93
C CYS A 274 -9.84 4.89 -2.94
N SER A 275 -10.96 5.25 -3.59
CA SER A 275 -11.45 6.64 -3.66
C SER A 275 -12.04 7.16 -2.34
N ILE A 276 -12.25 6.30 -1.33
CA ILE A 276 -12.79 6.71 -0.02
C ILE A 276 -11.85 7.71 0.67
N ALA A 277 -10.53 7.51 0.54
CA ALA A 277 -9.55 8.42 1.10
C ALA A 277 -9.74 9.86 0.61
N ASP A 278 -9.87 10.07 -0.71
CA ASP A 278 -10.09 11.41 -1.28
C ASP A 278 -11.37 12.06 -0.74
N SER A 279 -12.43 11.27 -0.52
CA SER A 279 -13.68 11.78 0.04
C SER A 279 -13.53 12.13 1.52
N MET A 280 -12.79 11.34 2.30
CA MET A 280 -12.62 11.59 3.74
C MET A 280 -11.62 12.70 4.07
N ILE A 281 -10.49 12.74 3.38
CA ILE A 281 -9.36 13.65 3.71
C ILE A 281 -9.07 14.70 2.62
N GLY A 282 -9.72 14.61 1.46
CA GLY A 282 -9.59 15.59 0.37
C GLY A 282 -8.55 15.24 -0.68
N SER A 283 -7.57 14.42 -0.35
CA SER A 283 -6.58 13.85 -1.28
C SER A 283 -5.93 12.65 -0.62
N VAL A 284 -5.73 11.58 -1.38
CA VAL A 284 -4.92 10.43 -0.94
C VAL A 284 -3.44 10.81 -0.75
N ASN A 285 -2.99 11.88 -1.40
CA ASN A 285 -1.64 12.39 -1.25
C ASN A 285 -1.57 13.45 -0.15
N VAL A 286 -0.62 13.32 0.75
CA VAL A 286 -0.33 14.31 1.80
C VAL A 286 0.12 15.63 1.19
N ASP A 287 0.91 15.59 0.10
CA ASP A 287 1.27 16.75 -0.71
C ASP A 287 1.03 16.49 -2.20
N SER A 288 -0.08 17.00 -2.72
CA SER A 288 -0.48 16.78 -4.11
C SER A 288 0.41 17.47 -5.15
N GLU A 289 1.18 18.52 -4.77
CA GLU A 289 2.10 19.20 -5.70
C GLU A 289 3.38 18.40 -5.85
N ILE A 290 3.93 17.94 -4.74
CA ILE A 290 5.08 17.03 -4.74
C ILE A 290 4.70 15.74 -5.47
N ALA A 291 3.53 15.14 -5.18
CA ALA A 291 3.08 13.93 -5.86
C ALA A 291 2.94 14.09 -7.38
N ARG A 292 2.51 15.26 -7.87
CA ARG A 292 2.51 15.54 -9.31
C ARG A 292 3.91 15.64 -9.91
N THR A 293 4.84 16.26 -9.18
CA THR A 293 6.25 16.37 -9.59
C THR A 293 6.89 14.99 -9.64
N GLU A 294 6.66 14.19 -8.64
CA GLU A 294 7.14 12.82 -8.52
C GLU A 294 6.63 11.93 -9.67
N ARG A 295 5.33 11.96 -9.97
CA ARG A 295 4.76 11.21 -11.09
C ARG A 295 5.35 11.60 -12.45
N LYS A 296 5.61 12.89 -12.68
CA LYS A 296 6.27 13.34 -13.92
C LYS A 296 7.68 12.77 -14.03
N GLU A 297 8.43 12.81 -12.95
CA GLU A 297 9.80 12.29 -12.93
C GLU A 297 9.82 10.77 -13.09
N LEU A 298 8.95 10.03 -12.39
CA LEU A 298 8.82 8.58 -12.56
C LEU A 298 8.44 8.20 -14.00
N THR A 299 7.53 8.94 -14.62
CA THR A 299 7.17 8.70 -16.04
C THR A 299 8.37 8.89 -16.95
N ARG A 300 9.16 9.96 -16.75
CA ARG A 300 10.38 10.23 -17.53
C ARG A 300 11.41 9.11 -17.33
N LEU A 301 11.68 8.74 -16.09
CA LEU A 301 12.63 7.66 -15.76
C LEU A 301 12.17 6.30 -16.29
N ALA A 302 10.88 5.98 -16.21
CA ALA A 302 10.36 4.71 -16.73
C ALA A 302 10.62 4.58 -18.24
N VAL A 303 10.41 5.65 -19.01
CA VAL A 303 10.71 5.67 -20.46
C VAL A 303 12.21 5.49 -20.72
N GLU A 304 13.07 6.16 -19.96
CA GLU A 304 14.54 6.06 -20.09
C GLU A 304 15.03 4.65 -19.74
N LEU A 305 14.58 4.09 -18.60
CA LEU A 305 14.95 2.75 -18.14
C LEU A 305 14.46 1.67 -19.11
N ASP A 306 13.24 1.80 -19.64
CA ASP A 306 12.71 0.87 -20.63
C ASP A 306 13.53 0.92 -21.94
N ALA A 307 13.90 2.11 -22.40
CA ALA A 307 14.76 2.27 -23.57
C ALA A 307 16.16 1.69 -23.35
N GLU A 308 16.70 1.77 -22.15
CA GLU A 308 17.99 1.18 -21.78
C GLU A 308 17.93 -0.35 -21.72
N LEU A 309 16.90 -0.90 -21.08
CA LEU A 309 16.67 -2.34 -20.98
C LEU A 309 16.44 -2.99 -22.36
N LYS A 310 15.72 -2.32 -23.25
CA LYS A 310 15.48 -2.77 -24.64
C LYS A 310 16.75 -2.96 -25.46
N LYS A 311 17.83 -2.23 -25.16
CA LYS A 311 19.15 -2.45 -25.82
C LYS A 311 19.72 -3.85 -25.51
N ASN A 312 19.29 -4.44 -24.39
CA ASN A 312 19.69 -5.78 -23.94
C ASN A 312 18.58 -6.82 -24.13
N GLY A 313 17.55 -6.53 -24.94
CA GLY A 313 16.43 -7.42 -25.21
C GLY A 313 15.48 -7.62 -24.02
N LYS A 314 15.52 -6.72 -23.03
CA LYS A 314 14.65 -6.73 -21.84
C LYS A 314 13.60 -5.63 -21.93
N LYS A 315 12.57 -5.71 -21.10
CA LYS A 315 11.54 -4.69 -20.95
C LYS A 315 11.48 -4.22 -19.50
N LEU A 316 11.01 -2.98 -19.27
CA LEU A 316 10.69 -2.51 -17.94
C LEU A 316 9.30 -3.03 -17.53
N LEU A 317 9.22 -3.64 -16.38
CA LEU A 317 7.98 -3.99 -15.69
C LEU A 317 7.72 -2.96 -14.60
N ILE A 318 6.64 -2.21 -14.73
CA ILE A 318 6.24 -1.17 -13.79
C ILE A 318 5.23 -1.76 -12.82
N CYS A 319 5.63 -1.91 -11.57
CA CYS A 319 4.88 -2.48 -10.46
C CYS A 319 4.35 -1.33 -9.60
N CYS A 320 3.13 -0.88 -9.87
CA CYS A 320 2.49 0.19 -9.12
C CYS A 320 2.06 -0.28 -7.72
N GLY A 321 1.84 0.64 -6.79
CA GLY A 321 1.29 0.29 -5.48
C GLY A 321 -0.08 -0.38 -5.57
N HIS A 322 -0.89 0.03 -6.56
CA HIS A 322 -2.18 -0.60 -6.89
C HIS A 322 -2.30 -0.84 -8.40
N GLY A 323 -2.95 -1.94 -8.77
CA GLY A 323 -3.24 -2.29 -10.16
C GLY A 323 -2.25 -3.29 -10.75
N ALA A 324 -2.41 -3.58 -12.04
CA ALA A 324 -1.61 -4.58 -12.72
C ALA A 324 -0.17 -4.12 -12.94
N VAL A 325 0.78 -5.06 -12.84
CA VAL A 325 2.13 -4.88 -13.38
C VAL A 325 2.01 -4.62 -14.87
N SER A 326 2.60 -3.53 -15.32
CA SER A 326 2.42 -2.99 -16.66
C SER A 326 3.75 -2.81 -17.39
N GLU A 327 3.68 -2.81 -18.72
CA GLU A 327 4.78 -2.41 -19.60
C GLU A 327 4.37 -1.18 -20.42
N ILE A 328 5.33 -0.52 -21.02
CA ILE A 328 5.10 0.60 -21.95
C ILE A 328 4.95 0.06 -23.35
N ASP A 329 3.78 0.23 -23.97
CA ASP A 329 3.50 -0.18 -25.34
C ASP A 329 4.18 0.72 -26.39
N ALA A 330 3.94 0.45 -27.67
CA ALA A 330 4.52 1.21 -28.78
C ALA A 330 3.99 2.65 -28.86
N GLU A 331 2.82 2.91 -28.31
CA GLU A 331 2.18 4.22 -28.21
C GLU A 331 2.56 4.99 -26.93
N GLY A 332 3.41 4.41 -26.06
CA GLY A 332 3.84 5.01 -24.79
C GLY A 332 2.82 4.91 -23.65
N LYS A 333 1.85 3.99 -23.76
CA LYS A 333 0.83 3.77 -22.73
C LYS A 333 1.20 2.59 -21.84
N LEU A 334 0.73 2.64 -20.60
CA LEU A 334 0.81 1.48 -19.71
C LEU A 334 -0.25 0.45 -20.07
N VAL A 335 0.20 -0.75 -20.39
CA VAL A 335 -0.65 -1.93 -20.63
C VAL A 335 -0.24 -3.06 -19.71
N PRO A 336 -1.16 -3.93 -19.26
CA PRO A 336 -0.80 -5.09 -18.42
C PRO A 336 0.28 -5.94 -19.09
N ALA A 337 1.37 -6.20 -18.36
CA ALA A 337 2.52 -6.94 -18.89
C ALA A 337 2.27 -8.45 -19.02
N ALA A 338 1.25 -8.96 -18.34
CA ALA A 338 0.78 -10.35 -18.39
C ALA A 338 -0.72 -10.40 -18.13
N GLU A 339 -1.34 -11.54 -18.46
CA GLU A 339 -2.74 -11.81 -18.15
C GLU A 339 -3.00 -11.74 -16.63
N LEU A 340 -4.14 -11.15 -16.26
CA LEU A 340 -4.63 -11.17 -14.88
C LEU A 340 -5.36 -12.49 -14.63
N ILE A 341 -4.85 -13.26 -13.68
CA ILE A 341 -5.44 -14.52 -13.24
C ILE A 341 -6.32 -14.24 -12.02
N HIS A 342 -7.59 -14.62 -12.10
CA HIS A 342 -8.52 -14.44 -10.99
C HIS A 342 -8.40 -15.58 -9.97
N TYR A 343 -8.26 -15.21 -8.70
CA TYR A 343 -8.39 -16.11 -7.55
C TYR A 343 -9.65 -15.78 -6.76
N ALA A 344 -10.40 -16.80 -6.38
CA ALA A 344 -11.50 -16.72 -5.42
C ALA A 344 -11.33 -17.80 -4.35
N ALA A 345 -11.51 -17.45 -3.09
CA ALA A 345 -11.65 -18.41 -2.01
C ALA A 345 -13.00 -19.13 -2.18
N GLU A 346 -13.01 -20.44 -2.05
CA GLU A 346 -14.23 -21.26 -2.11
C GLU A 346 -14.95 -21.27 -0.75
#